data_83c66399b1b651b5e460466146ac4bcf
#
_entry.id   83c66399b1b651b5e460466146ac4bcf
#
_cell.length_a   1.000
_cell.length_b   1.000
_cell.length_c   1.000
_cell.angle_alpha   90.00
_cell.angle_beta   90.00
_cell.angle_gamma   90.00
#
_symmetry.space_group_name_H-M   'P 1'
#
loop_
_entity.id
_entity.type
_entity.pdbx_description
1 polymer ?
#
loop_
_entity_poly.entity_id
_entity_poly.type
_entity_poly.pdbx_seq_one_letter_code
_entity_poly.pdbx_strand_id
1 'polypeptide(L)'
;SILQSWIFTSTNQRLFFNLKDGPSKEIAFPRAGPFDERRGYSKLPFFQSRLTAQNYRVIQQVRQSETMLTLFEHGISPPYPERPDAGLEIRGVDGTPLFRYGQSEFLFSKIDDIPPLLVKTLLFLENRDLDHPATPWQNPVIEWDRTLKAVLMYVGAKLHLPVPVQGGSTLAVQLEKFRHSPNGR
;
A
#
# COMPACT_ATOMS: atom_id res chain seq x y z
N SER A 1 20.10 0.90 -10.13
CA SER A 1 21.47 1.44 -9.99
C SER A 1 21.90 1.42 -8.52
N ILE A 2 23.18 1.31 -8.22
CA ILE A 2 23.72 1.26 -6.84
C ILE A 2 23.23 2.45 -6.02
N LEU A 3 23.23 3.64 -6.61
CA LEU A 3 22.74 4.86 -5.95
C LEU A 3 21.27 4.75 -5.58
N GLN A 4 20.42 4.24 -6.46
CA GLN A 4 19.00 4.04 -6.19
C GLN A 4 18.77 3.02 -5.07
N SER A 5 19.49 1.90 -5.10
CA SER A 5 19.44 0.89 -4.05
C SER A 5 19.88 1.47 -2.69
N TRP A 6 20.94 2.26 -2.66
CA TRP A 6 21.41 2.93 -1.47
C TRP A 6 20.38 3.93 -0.91
N ILE A 7 19.79 4.76 -1.77
CA ILE A 7 18.75 5.72 -1.37
C ILE A 7 17.55 4.97 -0.76
N PHE A 8 17.03 3.94 -1.44
CA PHE A 8 15.89 3.19 -0.93
C PHE A 8 16.19 2.46 0.37
N THR A 9 17.36 1.84 0.50
CA THR A 9 17.76 1.16 1.72
C THR A 9 17.89 2.15 2.88
N SER A 10 18.55 3.28 2.64
CA SER A 10 18.74 4.33 3.66
C SER A 10 17.40 4.95 4.08
N THR A 11 16.47 5.13 3.15
CA THR A 11 15.12 5.62 3.46
C THR A 11 14.33 4.57 4.24
N ASN A 12 14.36 3.31 3.79
CA ASN A 12 13.61 2.22 4.42
C ASN A 12 14.01 2.01 5.88
N GLN A 13 15.28 2.17 6.21
CA GLN A 13 15.77 2.08 7.60
C GLN A 13 15.19 3.16 8.52
N ARG A 14 14.70 4.26 7.97
CA ARG A 14 14.05 5.36 8.71
C ARG A 14 12.54 5.23 8.79
N LEU A 15 11.95 4.25 8.09
CA LEU A 15 10.52 3.98 8.10
C LEU A 15 10.22 2.92 9.16
N PHE A 16 9.80 3.35 10.32
CA PHE A 16 9.48 2.43 11.41
C PHE A 16 8.32 2.93 12.27
N PHE A 17 7.74 2.01 13.00
CA PHE A 17 6.70 2.25 13.98
C PHE A 17 7.21 1.92 15.38
N ASN A 18 6.87 2.77 16.34
CA ASN A 18 7.11 2.52 17.75
C ASN A 18 5.78 2.52 18.51
N LEU A 19 5.59 1.54 19.37
CA LEU A 19 4.48 1.55 20.31
C LEU A 19 4.86 2.40 21.52
N LYS A 20 4.04 3.42 21.82
CA LYS A 20 4.22 4.30 22.98
C LYS A 20 2.94 4.45 23.76
N ASP A 21 3.05 4.77 25.02
CA ASP A 21 1.92 4.97 25.91
C ASP A 21 1.11 6.22 25.53
N GLY A 22 -0.19 6.12 25.76
CA GLY A 22 -1.15 7.18 25.51
C GLY A 22 -1.53 7.37 24.03
N PRO A 23 -2.49 8.26 23.78
CA PRO A 23 -2.97 8.57 22.43
C PRO A 23 -1.95 9.37 21.62
N SER A 24 -1.94 9.19 20.30
CA SER A 24 -1.18 10.00 19.37
C SER A 24 -2.08 10.94 18.58
N LYS A 25 -1.65 12.17 18.44
CA LYS A 25 -2.28 13.14 17.53
C LYS A 25 -1.70 13.09 16.11
N GLU A 26 -0.57 12.41 15.95
CA GLU A 26 0.27 12.44 14.74
C GLU A 26 0.03 11.25 13.81
N ILE A 27 -0.89 10.33 14.15
CA ILE A 27 -1.18 9.21 13.26
C ILE A 27 -1.99 9.69 12.08
N ALA A 28 -1.39 9.60 10.90
CA ALA A 28 -2.09 9.74 9.64
C ALA A 28 -2.65 8.35 9.24
N PHE A 29 -3.97 8.27 9.13
CA PHE A 29 -4.61 7.11 8.53
C PHE A 29 -4.75 7.34 7.03
N PRO A 30 -4.62 6.30 6.19
CA PRO A 30 -5.03 6.39 4.81
C PRO A 30 -6.49 6.89 4.76
N ARG A 31 -6.77 7.91 3.94
CA ARG A 31 -8.08 8.56 3.89
C ARG A 31 -8.89 8.23 2.65
N ALA A 32 -8.28 7.56 1.72
CA ALA A 32 -8.87 7.31 0.41
C ALA A 32 -8.41 5.96 -0.17
N GLY A 33 -9.27 5.41 -1.00
CA GLY A 33 -9.02 4.19 -1.73
C GLY A 33 -9.85 3.00 -1.25
N PRO A 34 -10.18 2.07 -2.15
CA PRO A 34 -10.97 0.87 -1.84
C PRO A 34 -10.30 -0.01 -0.78
N PHE A 35 -9.00 0.02 -0.71
CA PHE A 35 -8.21 -0.75 0.25
C PHE A 35 -8.41 -0.27 1.69
N ASP A 36 -8.50 1.05 1.91
CA ASP A 36 -8.71 1.63 3.22
C ASP A 36 -10.10 1.31 3.77
N GLU A 37 -11.11 1.34 2.90
CA GLU A 37 -12.46 0.93 3.26
C GLU A 37 -12.53 -0.56 3.58
N ARG A 38 -11.89 -1.40 2.76
CA ARG A 38 -11.85 -2.84 2.97
C ARG A 38 -11.17 -3.23 4.28
N ARG A 39 -10.11 -2.52 4.66
CA ARG A 39 -9.42 -2.71 5.93
C ARG A 39 -10.10 -2.03 7.11
N GLY A 40 -11.07 -1.18 6.86
CA GLY A 40 -11.82 -0.47 7.88
C GLY A 40 -11.10 0.76 8.45
N TYR A 41 -10.00 1.21 7.87
CA TYR A 41 -9.27 2.39 8.35
C TYR A 41 -10.14 3.65 8.31
N SER A 42 -10.96 3.81 7.29
CA SER A 42 -11.91 4.92 7.17
C SER A 42 -12.94 4.96 8.31
N LYS A 43 -13.18 3.84 9.00
CA LYS A 43 -14.13 3.73 10.12
C LYS A 43 -13.48 3.88 11.49
N LEU A 44 -12.15 3.89 11.58
CA LEU A 44 -11.45 3.99 12.86
C LEU A 44 -11.84 5.21 13.69
N PRO A 45 -11.95 6.43 13.15
CA PRO A 45 -12.36 7.60 13.92
C PRO A 45 -13.76 7.44 14.54
N PHE A 46 -14.68 6.81 13.83
CA PHE A 46 -16.02 6.51 14.32
C PHE A 46 -15.99 5.52 15.49
N PHE A 47 -15.24 4.43 15.38
CA PHE A 47 -15.11 3.47 16.48
C PHE A 47 -14.42 4.08 17.69
N GLN A 48 -13.36 4.84 17.47
CA GLN A 48 -12.62 5.52 18.53
C GLN A 48 -13.56 6.47 19.32
N SER A 49 -14.36 7.26 18.60
CA SER A 49 -15.34 8.16 19.21
C SER A 49 -16.36 7.41 20.10
N ARG A 50 -16.91 6.30 19.59
CA ARG A 50 -17.87 5.48 20.35
C ARG A 50 -17.25 4.84 21.58
N LEU A 51 -16.05 4.31 21.49
CA LEU A 51 -15.33 3.71 22.60
C LEU A 51 -15.00 4.75 23.67
N THR A 52 -14.55 5.94 23.25
CA THR A 52 -14.29 7.04 24.20
C THR A 52 -15.55 7.49 24.93
N ALA A 53 -16.69 7.54 24.26
CA ALA A 53 -17.98 7.86 24.89
C ALA A 53 -18.42 6.81 25.95
N GLN A 54 -17.88 5.60 25.87
CA GLN A 54 -18.09 4.51 26.84
C GLN A 54 -16.95 4.40 27.86
N ASN A 55 -16.16 5.45 28.06
CA ASN A 55 -15.02 5.53 28.98
C ASN A 55 -13.83 4.62 28.65
N TYR A 56 -13.73 4.08 27.44
CA TYR A 56 -12.51 3.43 27.01
C TYR A 56 -11.43 4.48 26.74
N ARG A 57 -10.20 4.13 27.05
CA ARG A 57 -9.04 5.00 26.85
C ARG A 57 -7.97 4.29 26.03
N VAL A 58 -7.31 5.05 25.18
CA VAL A 58 -6.12 4.56 24.47
C VAL A 58 -4.99 4.46 25.48
N ILE A 59 -4.56 3.26 25.80
CA ILE A 59 -3.45 3.00 26.72
C ILE A 59 -2.13 3.09 25.94
N GLN A 60 -2.07 2.48 24.78
CA GLN A 60 -0.89 2.48 23.91
C GLN A 60 -1.31 2.68 22.47
N GLN A 61 -0.50 3.39 21.73
CA GLN A 61 -0.73 3.62 20.31
C GLN A 61 0.59 3.66 19.54
N VAL A 62 0.54 3.21 18.30
CA VAL A 62 1.67 3.26 17.38
C VAL A 62 2.03 4.71 17.07
N ARG A 63 3.34 5.00 17.05
CA ARG A 63 3.91 6.25 16.55
C ARG A 63 4.66 5.98 15.27
N GLN A 64 4.43 6.79 14.30
CA GLN A 64 5.20 6.79 13.05
C GLN A 64 6.51 7.55 13.25
N SER A 65 7.56 7.16 12.51
CA SER A 65 8.81 7.91 12.49
C SER A 65 8.63 9.28 11.81
N GLU A 66 9.48 10.24 12.13
CA GLU A 66 9.45 11.58 11.52
C GLU A 66 9.55 11.50 9.98
N THR A 67 10.36 10.59 9.46
CA THR A 67 10.48 10.37 8.01
C THR A 67 9.15 9.92 7.40
N MET A 68 8.40 9.05 8.08
CA MET A 68 7.06 8.64 7.62
C MET A 68 6.09 9.82 7.63
N LEU A 69 6.07 10.61 8.68
CA LEU A 69 5.20 11.78 8.79
C LEU A 69 5.51 12.79 7.68
N THR A 70 6.78 13.08 7.44
CA THR A 70 7.22 13.98 6.35
C THR A 70 6.77 13.46 4.98
N LEU A 71 6.88 12.16 4.72
CA LEU A 71 6.40 11.58 3.46
C LEU A 71 4.89 11.73 3.30
N PHE A 72 4.11 11.51 4.36
CA PHE A 72 2.66 11.73 4.34
C PHE A 72 2.29 13.19 4.07
N GLU A 73 3.01 14.15 4.63
CA GLU A 73 2.81 15.58 4.36
C GLU A 73 3.01 15.93 2.88
N HIS A 74 3.92 15.23 2.21
CA HIS A 74 4.15 15.37 0.77
C HIS A 74 3.25 14.50 -0.09
N GLY A 75 2.23 13.84 0.51
CA GLY A 75 1.32 12.97 -0.22
C GLY A 75 1.91 11.64 -0.67
N ILE A 76 3.05 11.26 -0.10
CA ILE A 76 3.71 10.00 -0.38
C ILE A 76 3.35 9.01 0.72
N SER A 77 2.76 7.87 0.36
CA SER A 77 2.49 6.78 1.28
C SER A 77 3.72 5.86 1.35
N PRO A 78 4.49 5.87 2.45
CA PRO A 78 5.67 5.02 2.57
C PRO A 78 5.26 3.55 2.64
N PRO A 79 6.04 2.64 2.05
CA PRO A 79 5.80 1.22 2.18
C PRO A 79 6.01 0.80 3.65
N TYR A 80 5.08 0.05 4.17
CA TYR A 80 5.17 -0.59 5.47
C TYR A 80 4.51 -1.97 5.42
N PRO A 81 4.97 -2.93 6.24
CA PRO A 81 4.37 -4.25 6.27
C PRO A 81 2.93 -4.15 6.78
N GLU A 82 2.00 -4.37 5.89
CA GLU A 82 0.58 -4.46 6.22
C GLU A 82 0.18 -5.91 6.38
N ARG A 83 -0.69 -6.15 7.35
CA ARG A 83 -1.30 -7.48 7.45
C ARG A 83 -2.27 -7.69 6.29
N PRO A 84 -2.24 -8.85 5.63
CA PRO A 84 -3.18 -9.17 4.56
C PRO A 84 -4.61 -9.33 5.09
N ASP A 85 -4.77 -9.61 6.37
CA ASP A 85 -6.06 -9.84 7.01
C ASP A 85 -6.82 -8.51 7.17
N ALA A 86 -7.96 -8.42 6.50
CA ALA A 86 -8.91 -7.34 6.73
C ALA A 86 -9.91 -7.79 7.79
N GLY A 87 -10.16 -6.93 8.77
CA GLY A 87 -11.18 -7.24 9.76
C GLY A 87 -10.92 -6.63 11.13
N LEU A 88 -11.91 -6.79 11.99
CA LEU A 88 -11.86 -6.43 13.39
C LEU A 88 -12.14 -7.69 14.22
N GLU A 89 -11.26 -8.00 15.14
CA GLU A 89 -11.50 -9.02 16.17
C GLU A 89 -11.44 -8.36 17.53
N ILE A 90 -12.50 -8.49 18.31
CA ILE A 90 -12.59 -8.04 19.69
C ILE A 90 -12.51 -9.28 20.57
N ARG A 91 -11.54 -9.31 21.47
CA ARG A 91 -11.35 -10.41 22.42
C ARG A 91 -11.62 -9.94 23.84
N GLY A 92 -12.17 -10.84 24.65
CA GLY A 92 -12.27 -10.67 26.08
C GLY A 92 -10.88 -10.71 26.75
N VAL A 93 -10.87 -10.40 28.05
CA VAL A 93 -9.64 -10.41 28.86
C VAL A 93 -9.00 -11.80 28.92
N ASP A 94 -9.81 -12.82 28.80
CA ASP A 94 -9.44 -14.24 28.77
C ASP A 94 -9.00 -14.76 27.38
N GLY A 95 -8.96 -13.84 26.37
CA GLY A 95 -8.64 -14.17 24.99
C GLY A 95 -9.80 -14.72 24.17
N THR A 96 -10.98 -14.90 24.76
CA THR A 96 -12.18 -15.37 24.03
C THR A 96 -12.59 -14.39 22.97
N PRO A 97 -12.82 -14.80 21.72
CA PRO A 97 -13.32 -13.91 20.70
C PRO A 97 -14.77 -13.48 20.98
N LEU A 98 -14.97 -12.18 21.23
CA LEU A 98 -16.29 -11.60 21.49
C LEU A 98 -16.97 -11.12 20.20
N PHE A 99 -16.18 -10.71 19.24
CA PHE A 99 -16.67 -10.22 17.96
C PHE A 99 -15.61 -10.42 16.87
N ARG A 100 -16.05 -10.84 15.69
CA ARG A 100 -15.21 -10.98 14.51
C ARG A 100 -15.95 -10.48 13.28
N TYR A 101 -15.33 -9.59 12.53
CA TYR A 101 -15.88 -9.04 11.30
C TYR A 101 -14.83 -9.01 10.20
N GLY A 102 -15.22 -9.35 9.00
CA GLY A 102 -14.49 -9.01 7.78
C GLY A 102 -13.29 -9.88 7.46
N GLN A 103 -13.44 -11.20 7.46
CA GLN A 103 -12.49 -12.02 6.72
C GLN A 103 -12.88 -12.06 5.25
N SER A 104 -11.93 -11.73 4.39
CA SER A 104 -12.09 -11.97 2.97
C SER A 104 -11.79 -13.45 2.67
N GLU A 105 -12.76 -14.16 2.13
CA GLU A 105 -12.61 -15.55 1.66
C GLU A 105 -11.64 -15.68 0.47
N PHE A 106 -11.24 -14.56 -0.11
CA PHE A 106 -10.38 -14.48 -1.31
C PHE A 106 -8.95 -14.02 -0.99
N LEU A 107 -8.48 -14.20 0.23
CA LEU A 107 -7.10 -13.88 0.61
C LEU A 107 -6.28 -15.16 0.74
N PHE A 108 -5.17 -15.19 0.04
CA PHE A 108 -4.12 -16.17 0.27
C PHE A 108 -3.29 -15.74 1.48
N SER A 109 -3.04 -16.66 2.41
CA SER A 109 -2.27 -16.37 3.63
C SER A 109 -0.78 -16.18 3.34
N LYS A 110 -0.29 -16.86 2.32
CA LYS A 110 1.11 -16.79 1.87
C LYS A 110 1.16 -16.75 0.36
N ILE A 111 2.25 -16.23 -0.17
CA ILE A 111 2.48 -16.19 -1.62
C ILE A 111 2.51 -17.60 -2.24
N ASP A 112 3.01 -18.59 -1.48
CA ASP A 112 3.12 -19.98 -1.93
C ASP A 112 1.74 -20.68 -2.05
N ASP A 113 0.71 -20.13 -1.40
CA ASP A 113 -0.66 -20.63 -1.50
C ASP A 113 -1.34 -20.19 -2.82
N ILE A 114 -0.74 -19.21 -3.52
CA ILE A 114 -1.28 -18.71 -4.78
C ILE A 114 -0.91 -19.68 -5.91
N PRO A 115 -1.87 -20.15 -6.72
CA PRO A 115 -1.56 -21.04 -7.84
C PRO A 115 -0.47 -20.44 -8.73
N PRO A 116 0.63 -21.17 -9.02
CA PRO A 116 1.75 -20.64 -9.79
C PRO A 116 1.35 -20.12 -11.18
N LEU A 117 0.34 -20.73 -11.80
CA LEU A 117 -0.17 -20.27 -13.08
C LEU A 117 -0.79 -18.88 -12.97
N LEU A 118 -1.51 -18.59 -11.88
CA LEU A 118 -2.09 -17.27 -11.64
C LEU A 118 -1.01 -16.19 -11.49
N VAL A 119 0.03 -16.48 -10.70
CA VAL A 119 1.18 -15.57 -10.51
C VAL A 119 1.87 -15.30 -11.85
N LYS A 120 2.20 -16.37 -12.60
CA LYS A 120 2.86 -16.24 -13.91
C LYS A 120 2.01 -15.46 -14.92
N THR A 121 0.72 -15.70 -14.95
CA THR A 121 -0.18 -14.99 -15.85
C THR A 121 -0.26 -13.52 -15.49
N LEU A 122 -0.40 -13.20 -14.20
CA LEU A 122 -0.43 -11.81 -13.72
C LEU A 122 0.87 -11.08 -14.07
N LEU A 123 2.03 -11.67 -13.78
CA LEU A 123 3.31 -11.08 -14.10
C LEU A 123 3.51 -10.93 -15.61
N PHE A 124 3.10 -11.90 -16.39
CA PHE A 124 3.19 -11.83 -17.86
C PHE A 124 2.38 -10.67 -18.45
N LEU A 125 1.19 -10.39 -17.89
CA LEU A 125 0.31 -9.32 -18.37
C LEU A 125 0.73 -7.94 -17.85
N GLU A 126 1.12 -7.85 -16.58
CA GLU A 126 1.30 -6.58 -15.90
C GLU A 126 2.76 -6.13 -15.76
N ASN A 127 3.68 -7.06 -15.52
CA ASN A 127 5.10 -6.74 -15.34
C ASN A 127 5.98 -7.98 -15.49
N ARG A 128 6.41 -8.27 -16.72
CA ARG A 128 7.19 -9.48 -17.04
C ARG A 128 8.54 -9.56 -16.35
N ASP A 129 9.16 -8.41 -16.13
CA ASP A 129 10.53 -8.32 -15.61
C ASP A 129 10.59 -8.34 -14.08
N LEU A 130 9.42 -8.37 -13.41
CA LEU A 130 9.38 -8.28 -11.95
C LEU A 130 10.08 -9.46 -11.28
N ASP A 131 9.88 -10.66 -11.81
CA ASP A 131 10.44 -11.90 -11.25
C ASP A 131 11.83 -12.21 -11.83
N HIS A 132 12.07 -11.79 -13.08
CA HIS A 132 13.31 -12.05 -13.81
C HIS A 132 13.84 -10.78 -14.47
N PRO A 133 14.50 -9.86 -13.72
CA PRO A 133 15.07 -8.67 -14.32
C PRO A 133 16.14 -9.02 -15.36
N ALA A 134 16.08 -8.40 -16.52
CA ALA A 134 17.00 -8.67 -17.62
C ALA A 134 18.46 -8.40 -17.25
N THR A 135 18.71 -7.50 -16.31
CA THR A 135 20.04 -7.21 -15.78
C THR A 135 20.00 -6.99 -14.26
N PRO A 136 21.07 -7.32 -13.51
CA PRO A 136 21.14 -7.09 -12.07
C PRO A 136 21.01 -5.60 -11.66
N TRP A 137 21.17 -4.69 -12.61
CA TRP A 137 21.12 -3.24 -12.39
C TRP A 137 19.77 -2.62 -12.73
N GLN A 138 18.89 -3.40 -13.33
CA GLN A 138 17.55 -2.95 -13.71
C GLN A 138 16.65 -2.97 -12.48
N ASN A 139 15.89 -1.90 -12.30
CA ASN A 139 14.79 -1.92 -11.35
C ASN A 139 13.61 -2.63 -12.02
N PRO A 140 13.24 -3.85 -11.58
CA PRO A 140 12.20 -4.63 -12.24
C PRO A 140 10.80 -4.05 -12.06
N VAL A 141 10.62 -3.12 -11.12
CA VAL A 141 9.35 -2.42 -10.89
C VAL A 141 9.02 -1.42 -12.00
N ILE A 142 10.06 -0.90 -12.69
CA ILE A 142 9.90 0.10 -13.75
C ILE A 142 10.15 -0.55 -15.11
N GLU A 143 9.11 -0.68 -15.90
CA GLU A 143 9.22 -1.08 -17.30
C GLU A 143 9.57 0.15 -18.16
N TRP A 144 10.86 0.39 -18.34
CA TRP A 144 11.37 1.56 -19.05
C TRP A 144 10.84 1.69 -20.47
N ASP A 145 10.71 0.58 -21.19
CA ASP A 145 10.19 0.56 -22.55
C ASP A 145 8.74 1.03 -22.62
N ARG A 146 7.89 0.54 -21.71
CA ARG A 146 6.50 0.98 -21.59
C ARG A 146 6.40 2.42 -21.14
N THR A 147 7.23 2.82 -20.18
CA THR A 147 7.25 4.19 -19.66
C THR A 147 7.67 5.17 -20.73
N LEU A 148 8.75 4.89 -21.46
CA LEU A 148 9.22 5.74 -22.55
C LEU A 148 8.18 5.84 -23.66
N LYS A 149 7.59 4.72 -24.06
CA LYS A 149 6.51 4.67 -25.06
C LYS A 149 5.30 5.50 -24.60
N ALA A 150 4.89 5.38 -23.35
CA ALA A 150 3.78 6.17 -22.80
C ALA A 150 4.08 7.68 -22.81
N VAL A 151 5.31 8.09 -22.45
CA VAL A 151 5.75 9.48 -22.52
C VAL A 151 5.73 10.00 -23.94
N LEU A 152 6.28 9.24 -24.90
CA LEU A 152 6.28 9.63 -26.31
C LEU A 152 4.87 9.78 -26.88
N MET A 153 3.99 8.84 -26.53
CA MET A 153 2.58 8.91 -26.95
C MET A 153 1.84 10.10 -26.30
N TYR A 154 2.12 10.37 -25.03
CA TYR A 154 1.54 11.53 -24.35
C TYR A 154 1.98 12.86 -24.99
N VAL A 155 3.27 13.00 -25.31
CA VAL A 155 3.79 14.16 -26.02
C VAL A 155 3.19 14.26 -27.43
N GLY A 156 3.09 13.14 -28.15
CA GLY A 156 2.45 13.08 -29.45
C GLY A 156 0.98 13.52 -29.42
N ALA A 157 0.23 13.05 -28.42
CA ALA A 157 -1.17 13.45 -28.22
C ALA A 157 -1.29 14.95 -27.91
N LYS A 158 -0.37 15.53 -27.13
CA LYS A 158 -0.30 16.98 -26.91
C LYS A 158 -0.01 17.79 -28.18
N LEU A 159 0.73 17.21 -29.10
CA LEU A 159 1.00 17.78 -30.42
C LEU A 159 -0.11 17.50 -31.45
N HIS A 160 -1.27 16.99 -30.98
CA HIS A 160 -2.43 16.64 -31.82
C HIS A 160 -2.14 15.56 -32.88
N LEU A 161 -1.12 14.71 -32.65
CA LEU A 161 -0.87 13.57 -33.50
C LEU A 161 -1.87 12.45 -33.18
N PRO A 162 -2.37 11.68 -34.17
CA PRO A 162 -3.30 10.58 -33.98
C PRO A 162 -2.60 9.35 -33.38
N VAL A 163 -2.12 9.46 -32.14
CA VAL A 163 -1.46 8.35 -31.43
C VAL A 163 -2.38 7.82 -30.32
N PRO A 164 -2.53 6.52 -30.20
CA PRO A 164 -3.32 5.95 -29.09
C PRO A 164 -2.56 6.20 -27.78
N VAL A 165 -3.22 6.79 -26.80
CA VAL A 165 -2.65 6.95 -25.45
C VAL A 165 -2.72 5.60 -24.75
N GLN A 166 -1.57 4.96 -24.58
CA GLN A 166 -1.45 3.71 -23.84
C GLN A 166 -0.85 3.98 -22.45
N GLY A 167 -1.49 3.46 -21.42
CA GLY A 167 -0.98 3.60 -20.05
C GLY A 167 0.33 2.84 -19.85
N GLY A 168 1.30 3.50 -19.21
CA GLY A 168 2.59 2.90 -18.80
C GLY A 168 2.59 2.36 -17.37
N SER A 169 1.42 2.13 -16.76
CA SER A 169 1.35 1.70 -15.37
C SER A 169 1.80 0.26 -15.20
N THR A 170 2.68 0.05 -14.24
CA THR A 170 3.16 -1.27 -13.78
C THR A 170 2.29 -1.80 -12.66
N LEU A 171 2.47 -3.07 -12.28
CA LEU A 171 1.76 -3.68 -11.16
C LEU A 171 1.93 -2.87 -9.86
N ALA A 172 3.12 -2.33 -9.60
CA ALA A 172 3.37 -1.49 -8.43
C ALA A 172 2.54 -0.20 -8.45
N VAL A 173 2.46 0.48 -9.59
CA VAL A 173 1.62 1.69 -9.76
C VAL A 173 0.14 1.36 -9.62
N GLN A 174 -0.29 0.22 -10.14
CA GLN A 174 -1.67 -0.27 -9.99
C GLN A 174 -2.01 -0.52 -8.51
N LEU A 175 -1.08 -1.17 -7.79
CA LEU A 175 -1.24 -1.43 -6.36
C LEU A 175 -1.34 -0.14 -5.56
N GLU A 176 -0.47 0.85 -5.82
CA GLU A 176 -0.51 2.14 -5.14
C GLU A 176 -1.80 2.91 -5.42
N LYS A 177 -2.29 2.89 -6.65
CA LYS A 177 -3.59 3.46 -6.98
C LYS A 177 -4.71 2.79 -6.18
N PHE A 178 -4.73 1.47 -6.17
CA PHE A 178 -5.74 0.71 -5.42
C PHE A 178 -5.69 1.01 -3.92
N ARG A 179 -4.49 1.18 -3.36
CA ARG A 179 -4.28 1.42 -1.92
C ARG A 179 -4.62 2.85 -1.50
N HIS A 180 -4.23 3.84 -2.28
CA HIS A 180 -4.16 5.22 -1.83
C HIS A 180 -4.91 6.23 -2.68
N SER A 181 -5.37 5.87 -3.87
CA SER A 181 -6.14 6.79 -4.70
C SER A 181 -7.64 6.67 -4.47
N PRO A 182 -8.39 7.78 -4.51
CA PRO A 182 -9.84 7.74 -4.46
C PRO A 182 -10.39 6.81 -5.55
N ASN A 183 -11.26 5.88 -5.17
CA ASN A 183 -11.86 4.89 -6.07
C ASN A 183 -10.87 3.97 -6.78
N GLY A 184 -9.61 3.87 -6.31
CA GLY A 184 -8.60 3.00 -6.92
C GLY A 184 -8.15 3.41 -8.32
N ARG A 185 -8.24 4.70 -8.69
CA ARG A 185 -7.95 5.22 -10.03
C ARG A 185 -6.89 6.30 -10.02
#